data_f74f971a1a11fc7231e79ce5c16fd464
#
_entry.id   f74f971a1a11fc7231e79ce5c16fd464
#
_cell.length_a   1.000
_cell.length_b   1.000
_cell.length_c   1.000
_cell.angle_alpha   90.00
_cell.angle_beta   90.00
_cell.angle_gamma   90.00
#
_symmetry.space_group_name_H-M   'P 1'
#
loop_
_entity.id
_entity.type
_entity.pdbx_description
1 polymer ?
#
loop_
_entity_poly.entity_id
_entity_poly.type
_entity_poly.pdbx_seq_one_letter_code
_entity_poly.pdbx_strand_id
1 'polypeptide(L)'
;MTSHTAQTLGKQIDSPVIVALDYDNQDAALAFVDKIDPQSCRLKVGKEMFTLNGPQFIQVLHQRGFEVFLDLKFHDIPNTTARAVAAAAELGVWMVNVHASGGARMMTAAKEALLPYGKDAPLLIAVTVLTSMEQSDLLGVGIDVTPAQHAERLATLAKQCGLDGVVCSAHEAQQLKAVCGQEFQLVTPGIRPERRRGWRSAPHHDTSSGSSGWCGLYGDRASDYPGRNPALALQQINHSIGIVHG
;
A
#
# COMPACT_ATOMS: atom_id res chain seq x y z
N MET A 1 9.87 -4.75 36.37
CA MET A 1 8.87 -3.70 36.50
C MET A 1 9.52 -2.38 36.10
N THR A 2 9.32 -1.93 34.93
CA THR A 2 9.34 -0.51 34.50
C THR A 2 9.04 -0.51 33.00
N SER A 3 7.79 -0.25 32.70
CA SER A 3 7.29 -0.01 31.35
C SER A 3 7.90 1.29 30.81
N HIS A 4 8.74 1.20 29.83
CA HIS A 4 9.10 2.35 29.00
C HIS A 4 8.17 2.36 27.77
N THR A 5 7.00 2.92 27.97
CA THR A 5 6.17 3.44 26.89
C THR A 5 6.83 4.74 26.41
N ALA A 6 7.69 4.63 25.43
CA ALA A 6 8.08 5.77 24.62
C ALA A 6 6.87 6.14 23.74
N GLN A 7 6.05 7.06 24.22
CA GLN A 7 5.09 7.78 23.40
C GLN A 7 5.89 8.64 22.42
N THR A 8 6.12 8.09 21.23
CA THR A 8 6.45 8.92 20.09
C THR A 8 5.14 9.63 19.70
N LEU A 9 5.03 10.91 20.09
CA LEU A 9 4.06 11.83 19.49
C LEU A 9 4.42 11.92 18.00
N GLY A 10 3.88 11.01 17.21
CA GLY A 10 4.08 10.94 15.77
C GLY A 10 3.49 12.21 15.16
N LYS A 11 4.34 13.05 14.58
CA LYS A 11 3.88 14.03 13.58
C LYS A 11 3.11 13.25 12.53
N GLN A 12 1.87 13.63 12.32
CA GLN A 12 1.03 13.03 11.27
C GLN A 12 1.74 13.23 9.93
N ILE A 13 1.96 12.12 9.18
CA ILE A 13 2.56 12.21 7.86
C ILE A 13 1.47 12.68 6.89
N ASP A 14 1.62 13.89 6.38
CA ASP A 14 0.63 14.49 5.45
C ASP A 14 0.76 13.96 4.02
N SER A 15 1.92 13.42 3.66
CA SER A 15 2.15 12.89 2.32
C SER A 15 1.32 11.62 2.05
N PRO A 16 0.55 11.57 0.94
CA PRO A 16 -0.14 10.35 0.50
C PRO A 16 0.78 9.39 -0.27
N VAL A 17 2.08 9.68 -0.35
CA VAL A 17 3.04 8.92 -1.12
C VAL A 17 3.49 7.67 -0.35
N ILE A 18 3.47 6.52 -1.02
CA ILE A 18 3.99 5.25 -0.53
C ILE A 18 5.09 4.79 -1.49
N VAL A 19 6.32 4.66 -1.00
CA VAL A 19 7.46 4.18 -1.79
C VAL A 19 7.63 2.68 -1.62
N ALA A 20 7.62 1.94 -2.73
CA ALA A 20 7.84 0.50 -2.70
C ALA A 20 9.34 0.18 -2.60
N LEU A 21 9.70 -0.62 -1.60
CA LEU A 21 11.07 -1.13 -1.43
C LEU A 21 11.22 -2.47 -2.18
N ASP A 22 11.27 -2.40 -3.51
CA ASP A 22 11.44 -3.57 -4.38
C ASP A 22 12.93 -3.75 -4.69
N TYR A 23 13.67 -4.28 -3.72
CA TYR A 23 15.11 -4.55 -3.78
C TYR A 23 15.36 -6.05 -3.62
N ASP A 24 16.51 -6.51 -4.13
CA ASP A 24 16.97 -7.89 -4.03
C ASP A 24 17.80 -8.15 -2.75
N ASN A 25 18.15 -7.08 -2.01
CA ASN A 25 18.87 -7.19 -0.75
C ASN A 25 18.56 -6.02 0.20
N GLN A 26 18.77 -6.25 1.50
CA GLN A 26 18.49 -5.30 2.56
C GLN A 26 19.39 -4.06 2.50
N ASP A 27 20.68 -4.23 2.20
CA ASP A 27 21.63 -3.11 2.24
C ASP A 27 21.32 -2.06 1.18
N ALA A 28 20.94 -2.48 -0.03
CA ALA A 28 20.51 -1.58 -1.08
C ALA A 28 19.22 -0.84 -0.70
N ALA A 29 18.26 -1.52 -0.10
CA ALA A 29 17.03 -0.90 0.39
C ALA A 29 17.32 0.14 1.47
N LEU A 30 18.16 -0.19 2.46
CA LEU A 30 18.51 0.74 3.54
C LEU A 30 19.35 1.91 3.04
N ALA A 31 20.27 1.70 2.09
CA ALA A 31 21.02 2.77 1.45
C ALA A 31 20.13 3.78 0.70
N PHE A 32 18.98 3.35 0.20
CA PHE A 32 17.95 4.24 -0.34
C PHE A 32 17.19 4.95 0.78
N VAL A 33 16.70 4.20 1.78
CA VAL A 33 15.91 4.71 2.91
C VAL A 33 16.66 5.80 3.68
N ASP A 34 17.97 5.62 3.89
CA ASP A 34 18.82 6.59 4.61
C ASP A 34 18.99 7.94 3.87
N LYS A 35 18.51 8.05 2.62
CA LYS A 35 18.54 9.28 1.81
C LYS A 35 17.24 10.06 1.77
N ILE A 36 16.18 9.55 2.37
CA ILE A 36 14.84 10.14 2.31
C ILE A 36 14.32 10.47 3.72
N ASP A 37 13.44 11.48 3.79
CA ASP A 37 12.83 11.92 5.04
C ASP A 37 11.58 11.08 5.35
N PRO A 38 11.46 10.49 6.56
CA PRO A 38 10.28 9.74 6.97
C PRO A 38 8.98 10.56 7.00
N GLN A 39 9.06 11.89 7.02
CA GLN A 39 7.87 12.75 6.92
C GLN A 39 7.39 12.92 5.47
N SER A 40 8.21 12.59 4.48
CA SER A 40 7.90 12.80 3.06
C SER A 40 7.18 11.64 2.39
N CYS A 41 7.18 10.46 2.99
CA CYS A 41 6.49 9.27 2.45
C CYS A 41 6.36 8.15 3.49
N ARG A 42 5.52 7.17 3.15
CA ARG A 42 5.49 5.85 3.79
C ARG A 42 6.27 4.84 2.94
N LEU A 43 6.63 3.72 3.53
CA LEU A 43 7.35 2.65 2.83
C LEU A 43 6.46 1.42 2.68
N LYS A 44 6.51 0.77 1.51
CA LYS A 44 5.85 -0.52 1.28
C LYS A 44 6.90 -1.63 1.24
N VAL A 45 6.70 -2.65 2.06
CA VAL A 45 7.51 -3.88 2.06
C VAL A 45 6.65 -5.00 1.46
N GLY A 46 7.08 -5.51 0.33
CA GLY A 46 6.42 -6.61 -0.37
C GLY A 46 6.93 -7.99 0.02
N LYS A 47 6.41 -9.02 -0.66
CA LYS A 47 6.68 -10.43 -0.36
C LYS A 47 8.17 -10.78 -0.41
N GLU A 48 8.89 -10.33 -1.45
CA GLU A 48 10.32 -10.65 -1.64
C GLU A 48 11.15 -10.15 -0.46
N MET A 49 11.09 -8.85 -0.18
CA MET A 49 11.84 -8.23 0.91
C MET A 49 11.50 -8.83 2.27
N PHE A 50 10.21 -9.11 2.53
CA PHE A 50 9.78 -9.70 3.79
C PHE A 50 10.21 -11.16 3.91
N THR A 51 10.14 -11.94 2.82
CA THR A 51 10.58 -13.35 2.81
C THR A 51 12.07 -13.48 3.05
N LEU A 52 12.87 -12.58 2.48
CA LEU A 52 14.33 -12.59 2.64
C LEU A 52 14.78 -12.09 4.03
N ASN A 53 14.11 -11.10 4.60
CA ASN A 53 14.64 -10.36 5.77
C ASN A 53 13.76 -10.48 7.02
N GLY A 54 12.54 -11.00 6.90
CA GLY A 54 11.63 -11.23 8.03
C GLY A 54 11.13 -9.95 8.71
N PRO A 55 10.52 -10.11 9.91
CA PRO A 55 9.96 -9.01 10.68
C PRO A 55 11.02 -8.02 11.20
N GLN A 56 12.26 -8.44 11.32
CA GLN A 56 13.38 -7.59 11.76
C GLN A 56 13.57 -6.40 10.81
N PHE A 57 13.36 -6.60 9.52
CA PHE A 57 13.45 -5.52 8.54
C PHE A 57 12.40 -4.42 8.79
N ILE A 58 11.18 -4.81 9.17
CA ILE A 58 10.13 -3.86 9.55
C ILE A 58 10.57 -3.01 10.74
N GLN A 59 11.15 -3.66 11.77
CA GLN A 59 11.66 -2.95 12.96
C GLN A 59 12.77 -1.97 12.61
N VAL A 60 13.67 -2.33 11.70
CA VAL A 60 14.75 -1.45 11.22
C VAL A 60 14.20 -0.21 10.52
N LEU A 61 13.10 -0.33 9.77
CA LEU A 61 12.42 0.81 9.14
C LEU A 61 11.69 1.69 10.17
N HIS A 62 11.03 1.08 11.16
CA HIS A 62 10.39 1.81 12.27
C HIS A 62 11.41 2.60 13.09
N GLN A 63 12.60 2.04 13.37
CA GLN A 63 13.68 2.74 14.08
C GLN A 63 14.18 3.98 13.31
N ARG A 64 14.02 4.00 11.98
CA ARG A 64 14.30 5.15 11.12
C ARG A 64 13.13 6.15 11.02
N GLY A 65 12.05 5.90 11.75
CA GLY A 65 10.88 6.78 11.83
C GLY A 65 9.85 6.59 10.70
N PHE A 66 9.98 5.55 9.88
CA PHE A 66 9.04 5.31 8.79
C PHE A 66 7.82 4.50 9.23
N GLU A 67 6.65 4.90 8.76
CA GLU A 67 5.46 4.06 8.76
C GLU A 67 5.52 3.07 7.59
N VAL A 68 5.12 1.82 7.85
CA VAL A 68 5.25 0.72 6.89
C VAL A 68 3.90 0.16 6.48
N PHE A 69 3.68 0.04 5.18
CA PHE A 69 2.65 -0.79 4.57
C PHE A 69 3.23 -2.18 4.30
N LEU A 70 2.72 -3.19 4.99
CA LEU A 70 3.11 -4.59 4.79
C LEU A 70 2.23 -5.22 3.71
N ASP A 71 2.77 -5.34 2.50
CA ASP A 71 2.05 -5.76 1.28
C ASP A 71 2.26 -7.26 1.01
N LEU A 72 1.72 -8.12 1.88
CA LEU A 72 1.83 -9.58 1.75
C LEU A 72 0.62 -10.22 1.07
N LYS A 73 -0.49 -9.48 0.91
CA LYS A 73 -1.71 -9.94 0.24
C LYS A 73 -2.20 -11.26 0.83
N PHE A 74 -2.46 -11.28 2.14
CA PHE A 74 -2.90 -12.50 2.82
C PHE A 74 -4.17 -13.07 2.20
N HIS A 75 -4.14 -14.37 1.93
CA HIS A 75 -5.24 -15.09 1.31
C HIS A 75 -5.21 -16.55 1.78
N ASP A 76 -6.05 -16.87 2.75
CA ASP A 76 -6.12 -18.19 3.36
C ASP A 76 -7.51 -18.38 4.01
N ILE A 77 -7.76 -19.49 4.67
CA ILE A 77 -8.97 -19.70 5.46
C ILE A 77 -9.10 -18.59 6.53
N PRO A 78 -10.33 -18.24 6.94
CA PRO A 78 -10.58 -17.07 7.81
C PRO A 78 -9.70 -16.99 9.04
N ASN A 79 -9.55 -18.08 9.79
CA ASN A 79 -8.76 -18.09 11.02
C ASN A 79 -7.26 -17.85 10.77
N THR A 80 -6.70 -18.43 9.71
CA THR A 80 -5.28 -18.24 9.36
C THR A 80 -5.02 -16.80 8.94
N THR A 81 -5.90 -16.24 8.10
CA THR A 81 -5.79 -14.84 7.68
C THR A 81 -5.94 -13.88 8.87
N ALA A 82 -6.90 -14.11 9.75
CA ALA A 82 -7.10 -13.32 10.97
C ALA A 82 -5.83 -13.29 11.84
N ARG A 83 -5.19 -14.44 12.06
CA ARG A 83 -3.95 -14.53 12.83
C ARG A 83 -2.76 -13.84 12.13
N ALA A 84 -2.68 -13.95 10.81
CA ALA A 84 -1.63 -13.27 10.04
C ALA A 84 -1.78 -11.74 10.12
N VAL A 85 -3.01 -11.22 10.02
CA VAL A 85 -3.31 -9.80 10.17
C VAL A 85 -3.03 -9.31 11.59
N ALA A 86 -3.39 -10.09 12.62
CA ALA A 86 -3.05 -9.78 14.01
C ALA A 86 -1.53 -9.74 14.22
N ALA A 87 -0.77 -10.69 13.66
CA ALA A 87 0.69 -10.68 13.73
C ALA A 87 1.30 -9.44 13.05
N ALA A 88 0.73 -8.97 11.94
CA ALA A 88 1.13 -7.72 11.31
C ALA A 88 0.84 -6.51 12.22
N ALA A 89 -0.29 -6.50 12.93
CA ALA A 89 -0.60 -5.46 13.92
C ALA A 89 0.41 -5.45 15.08
N GLU A 90 0.80 -6.63 15.59
CA GLU A 90 1.86 -6.75 16.62
C GLU A 90 3.22 -6.20 16.16
N LEU A 91 3.52 -6.27 14.86
CA LEU A 91 4.72 -5.63 14.30
C LEU A 91 4.64 -4.10 14.27
N GLY A 92 3.46 -3.52 14.51
CA GLY A 92 3.25 -2.07 14.50
C GLY A 92 3.17 -1.46 13.10
N VAL A 93 2.84 -2.24 12.06
CA VAL A 93 2.70 -1.70 10.71
C VAL A 93 1.54 -0.72 10.61
N TRP A 94 1.68 0.28 9.76
CA TRP A 94 0.65 1.29 9.51
C TRP A 94 -0.51 0.74 8.66
N MET A 95 -0.22 -0.15 7.70
CA MET A 95 -1.20 -0.74 6.79
C MET A 95 -0.84 -2.18 6.47
N VAL A 96 -1.85 -3.03 6.28
CA VAL A 96 -1.73 -4.42 5.83
C VAL A 96 -2.82 -4.74 4.85
N ASN A 97 -2.62 -5.71 3.97
CA ASN A 97 -3.62 -6.09 3.00
C ASN A 97 -3.92 -7.60 2.95
N VAL A 98 -5.13 -7.88 2.51
CA VAL A 98 -5.63 -9.21 2.19
C VAL A 98 -6.12 -9.26 0.75
N HIS A 99 -6.43 -10.42 0.20
CA HIS A 99 -7.15 -10.54 -1.06
C HIS A 99 -8.67 -10.51 -0.84
N ALA A 100 -9.38 -9.64 -1.55
CA ALA A 100 -10.86 -9.62 -1.50
C ALA A 100 -11.49 -10.91 -2.03
N SER A 101 -10.81 -11.61 -2.93
CA SER A 101 -11.22 -12.93 -3.47
C SER A 101 -11.34 -14.02 -2.39
N GLY A 102 -10.76 -13.82 -1.20
CA GLY A 102 -10.95 -14.71 -0.04
C GLY A 102 -12.37 -14.70 0.51
N GLY A 103 -13.18 -13.73 0.08
CA GLY A 103 -14.61 -13.64 0.41
C GLY A 103 -14.91 -12.98 1.76
N ALA A 104 -16.20 -12.75 2.01
CA ALA A 104 -16.68 -12.00 3.16
C ALA A 104 -16.21 -12.58 4.49
N ARG A 105 -16.30 -13.90 4.68
CA ARG A 105 -15.92 -14.54 5.95
C ARG A 105 -14.45 -14.31 6.29
N MET A 106 -13.56 -14.40 5.28
CA MET A 106 -12.13 -14.18 5.48
C MET A 106 -11.84 -12.70 5.83
N MET A 107 -12.43 -11.77 5.08
CA MET A 107 -12.22 -10.34 5.32
C MET A 107 -12.81 -9.87 6.66
N THR A 108 -14.00 -10.36 7.02
CA THR A 108 -14.61 -10.05 8.31
C THR A 108 -13.77 -10.58 9.46
N ALA A 109 -13.29 -11.83 9.39
CA ALA A 109 -12.42 -12.39 10.42
C ALA A 109 -11.11 -11.60 10.56
N ALA A 110 -10.52 -11.16 9.44
CA ALA A 110 -9.34 -10.31 9.45
C ALA A 110 -9.60 -8.94 10.11
N LYS A 111 -10.75 -8.30 9.83
CA LYS A 111 -11.12 -7.02 10.45
C LYS A 111 -11.40 -7.17 11.94
N GLU A 112 -12.12 -8.21 12.35
CA GLU A 112 -12.41 -8.52 13.75
C GLU A 112 -11.15 -8.77 14.57
N ALA A 113 -10.13 -9.40 13.98
CA ALA A 113 -8.83 -9.64 14.63
C ALA A 113 -8.09 -8.35 14.99
N LEU A 114 -8.44 -7.22 14.38
CA LEU A 114 -7.86 -5.90 14.67
C LEU A 114 -8.58 -5.13 15.78
N LEU A 115 -9.78 -5.56 16.20
CA LEU A 115 -10.55 -4.86 17.24
C LEU A 115 -9.78 -4.65 18.56
N PRO A 116 -8.98 -5.63 19.06
CA PRO A 116 -8.21 -5.44 20.29
C PRO A 116 -7.17 -4.32 20.24
N TYR A 117 -6.73 -3.93 19.05
CA TYR A 117 -5.71 -2.88 18.86
C TYR A 117 -6.28 -1.46 18.88
N GLY A 118 -7.60 -1.31 18.78
CA GLY A 118 -8.29 -0.01 18.86
C GLY A 118 -7.71 1.01 17.88
N LYS A 119 -7.28 2.15 18.40
CA LYS A 119 -6.67 3.24 17.60
C LYS A 119 -5.29 2.91 17.01
N ASP A 120 -4.62 1.90 17.56
CA ASP A 120 -3.29 1.47 17.13
C ASP A 120 -3.38 0.35 16.07
N ALA A 121 -4.61 -0.04 15.67
CA ALA A 121 -4.84 -0.99 14.60
C ALA A 121 -4.32 -0.45 13.27
N PRO A 122 -3.62 -1.29 12.47
CA PRO A 122 -3.27 -0.90 11.11
C PRO A 122 -4.52 -0.72 10.25
N LEU A 123 -4.42 0.10 9.21
CA LEU A 123 -5.41 0.11 8.14
C LEU A 123 -5.41 -1.27 7.47
N LEU A 124 -6.59 -1.85 7.31
CA LEU A 124 -6.80 -3.12 6.61
C LEU A 124 -7.45 -2.85 5.26
N ILE A 125 -6.72 -3.08 4.18
CA ILE A 125 -7.21 -2.90 2.81
C ILE A 125 -7.24 -4.23 2.06
N ALA A 126 -8.00 -4.30 0.98
CA ALA A 126 -8.05 -5.50 0.15
C ALA A 126 -7.52 -5.26 -1.26
N VAL A 127 -6.82 -6.26 -1.80
CA VAL A 127 -6.50 -6.32 -3.23
C VAL A 127 -7.73 -6.82 -3.97
N THR A 128 -8.18 -6.09 -4.97
CA THR A 128 -9.31 -6.47 -5.84
C THR A 128 -8.83 -7.35 -6.98
N VAL A 129 -8.65 -6.79 -8.16
CA VAL A 129 -8.04 -7.47 -9.31
C VAL A 129 -6.59 -7.03 -9.42
N LEU A 130 -5.67 -7.97 -9.59
CA LEU A 130 -4.27 -7.62 -9.81
C LEU A 130 -4.15 -6.78 -11.10
N THR A 131 -3.40 -5.69 -11.04
CA THR A 131 -3.26 -4.76 -12.17
C THR A 131 -2.63 -5.38 -13.43
N SER A 132 -2.02 -6.55 -13.30
CA SER A 132 -1.47 -7.35 -14.40
C SER A 132 -2.48 -8.31 -15.04
N MET A 133 -3.67 -8.50 -14.43
CA MET A 133 -4.68 -9.43 -14.95
C MET A 133 -5.48 -8.80 -16.09
N GLU A 134 -5.66 -9.59 -17.11
CA GLU A 134 -6.52 -9.30 -18.28
C GLU A 134 -7.83 -10.08 -18.20
N GLN A 135 -8.75 -9.80 -19.12
CA GLN A 135 -10.04 -10.51 -19.24
C GLN A 135 -9.84 -12.03 -19.39
N SER A 136 -8.82 -12.44 -20.14
CA SER A 136 -8.49 -13.86 -20.37
C SER A 136 -8.08 -14.57 -19.07
N ASP A 137 -7.38 -13.87 -18.16
CA ASP A 137 -6.96 -14.44 -16.88
C ASP A 137 -8.17 -14.67 -15.97
N LEU A 138 -9.11 -13.73 -15.95
CA LEU A 138 -10.36 -13.86 -15.21
C LEU A 138 -11.22 -15.01 -15.72
N LEU A 139 -11.37 -15.11 -17.05
CA LEU A 139 -12.08 -16.23 -17.68
C LEU A 139 -11.41 -17.57 -17.37
N GLY A 140 -10.07 -17.62 -17.36
CA GLY A 140 -9.30 -18.81 -17.02
C GLY A 140 -9.56 -19.34 -15.61
N VAL A 141 -9.99 -18.49 -14.68
CA VAL A 141 -10.38 -18.88 -13.31
C VAL A 141 -11.90 -18.88 -13.10
N GLY A 142 -12.68 -18.85 -14.19
CA GLY A 142 -14.14 -19.00 -14.16
C GLY A 142 -14.90 -17.70 -13.87
N ILE A 143 -14.27 -16.53 -14.00
CA ILE A 143 -14.89 -15.22 -13.78
C ILE A 143 -15.22 -14.58 -15.13
N ASP A 144 -16.50 -14.61 -15.51
CA ASP A 144 -17.00 -14.08 -16.78
C ASP A 144 -17.58 -12.67 -16.61
N VAL A 145 -16.72 -11.73 -16.18
CA VAL A 145 -17.00 -10.29 -16.12
C VAL A 145 -15.72 -9.53 -16.42
N THR A 146 -15.85 -8.27 -16.80
CA THR A 146 -14.66 -7.43 -17.06
C THR A 146 -13.85 -7.19 -15.77
N PRO A 147 -12.53 -6.95 -15.87
CA PRO A 147 -11.71 -6.59 -14.70
C PRO A 147 -12.29 -5.44 -13.88
N ALA A 148 -12.81 -4.39 -14.53
CA ALA A 148 -13.42 -3.25 -13.85
C ALA A 148 -14.68 -3.63 -13.07
N GLN A 149 -15.57 -4.44 -13.66
CA GLN A 149 -16.77 -4.94 -12.98
C GLN A 149 -16.42 -5.84 -11.80
N HIS A 150 -15.39 -6.68 -11.96
CA HIS A 150 -14.93 -7.54 -10.87
C HIS A 150 -14.28 -6.74 -9.75
N ALA A 151 -13.47 -5.75 -10.07
CA ALA A 151 -12.85 -4.85 -9.09
C ALA A 151 -13.92 -4.09 -8.28
N GLU A 152 -14.98 -3.59 -8.92
CA GLU A 152 -16.10 -2.94 -8.24
C GLU A 152 -16.83 -3.89 -7.29
N ARG A 153 -17.12 -5.12 -7.71
CA ARG A 153 -17.75 -6.15 -6.86
C ARG A 153 -16.91 -6.43 -5.62
N LEU A 154 -15.60 -6.63 -5.81
CA LEU A 154 -14.68 -6.94 -4.73
C LEU A 154 -14.47 -5.74 -3.79
N ALA A 155 -14.40 -4.51 -4.31
CA ALA A 155 -14.30 -3.31 -3.50
C ALA A 155 -15.58 -3.07 -2.65
N THR A 156 -16.75 -3.29 -3.26
CA THR A 156 -18.03 -3.21 -2.54
C THR A 156 -18.09 -4.25 -1.42
N LEU A 157 -17.66 -5.47 -1.68
CA LEU A 157 -17.61 -6.53 -0.66
C LEU A 157 -16.63 -6.18 0.46
N ALA A 158 -15.45 -5.66 0.14
CA ALA A 158 -14.47 -5.23 1.13
C ALA A 158 -15.04 -4.12 2.03
N LYS A 159 -15.72 -3.13 1.46
CA LYS A 159 -16.42 -2.09 2.23
C LYS A 159 -17.51 -2.67 3.15
N GLN A 160 -18.32 -3.59 2.64
CA GLN A 160 -19.36 -4.27 3.45
C GLN A 160 -18.78 -5.07 4.63
N CYS A 161 -17.57 -5.61 4.48
CA CYS A 161 -16.84 -6.28 5.55
C CYS A 161 -16.13 -5.33 6.53
N GLY A 162 -16.28 -4.01 6.35
CA GLY A 162 -15.70 -2.99 7.22
C GLY A 162 -14.20 -2.72 6.98
N LEU A 163 -13.64 -3.13 5.84
CA LEU A 163 -12.26 -2.80 5.49
C LEU A 163 -12.13 -1.30 5.20
N ASP A 164 -10.91 -0.79 5.39
CA ASP A 164 -10.63 0.64 5.31
C ASP A 164 -10.43 1.13 3.86
N GLY A 165 -10.17 0.20 2.92
CA GLY A 165 -9.91 0.55 1.54
C GLY A 165 -9.55 -0.64 0.64
N VAL A 166 -9.12 -0.32 -0.58
CA VAL A 166 -8.67 -1.32 -1.56
C VAL A 166 -7.46 -0.83 -2.35
N VAL A 167 -6.71 -1.79 -2.92
CA VAL A 167 -5.75 -1.55 -3.98
C VAL A 167 -6.48 -1.61 -5.31
N CYS A 168 -6.34 -0.59 -6.14
CA CYS A 168 -6.99 -0.49 -7.45
C CYS A 168 -6.10 0.22 -8.47
N SER A 169 -6.43 0.12 -9.76
CA SER A 169 -5.81 0.94 -10.78
C SER A 169 -6.30 2.40 -10.69
N ALA A 170 -5.50 3.34 -11.19
CA ALA A 170 -5.91 4.75 -11.25
C ALA A 170 -7.16 4.97 -12.11
N HIS A 171 -7.39 4.13 -13.14
CA HIS A 171 -8.58 4.18 -13.98
C HIS A 171 -9.88 3.85 -13.23
N GLU A 172 -9.79 2.98 -12.21
CA GLU A 172 -10.93 2.53 -11.41
C GLU A 172 -11.25 3.51 -10.26
N ALA A 173 -10.30 4.37 -9.90
CA ALA A 173 -10.37 5.18 -8.68
C ALA A 173 -11.64 6.04 -8.60
N GLN A 174 -12.01 6.75 -9.69
CA GLN A 174 -13.20 7.59 -9.72
C GLN A 174 -14.50 6.78 -9.52
N GLN A 175 -14.61 5.64 -10.21
CA GLN A 175 -15.77 4.75 -10.10
C GLN A 175 -15.86 4.16 -8.70
N LEU A 176 -14.74 3.69 -8.13
CA LEU A 176 -14.73 3.12 -6.79
C LEU A 176 -15.04 4.15 -5.70
N LYS A 177 -14.59 5.41 -5.85
CA LYS A 177 -15.01 6.49 -4.94
C LYS A 177 -16.50 6.77 -5.03
N ALA A 178 -17.11 6.73 -6.21
CA ALA A 178 -18.54 6.91 -6.38
C ALA A 178 -19.36 5.80 -5.67
N VAL A 179 -18.90 4.55 -5.76
CA VAL A 179 -19.60 3.38 -5.19
C VAL A 179 -19.28 3.20 -3.70
N CYS A 180 -18.03 3.35 -3.32
CA CYS A 180 -17.57 3.08 -1.96
C CYS A 180 -17.55 4.32 -1.04
N GLY A 181 -17.70 5.52 -1.58
CA GLY A 181 -17.68 6.77 -0.82
C GLY A 181 -16.27 7.36 -0.67
N GLN A 182 -16.24 8.66 -0.32
CA GLN A 182 -15.00 9.45 -0.31
C GLN A 182 -14.01 9.01 0.78
N GLU A 183 -14.49 8.53 1.92
CA GLU A 183 -13.66 8.08 3.05
C GLU A 183 -12.98 6.73 2.79
N PHE A 184 -13.47 5.96 1.81
CA PHE A 184 -12.89 4.65 1.48
C PHE A 184 -11.54 4.84 0.81
N GLN A 185 -10.47 4.30 1.43
CA GLN A 185 -9.10 4.53 0.99
C GLN A 185 -8.79 3.77 -0.31
N LEU A 186 -8.14 4.44 -1.24
CA LEU A 186 -7.69 3.83 -2.49
C LEU A 186 -6.16 3.92 -2.57
N VAL A 187 -5.52 2.76 -2.73
CA VAL A 187 -4.09 2.66 -2.99
C VAL A 187 -3.90 2.32 -4.45
N THR A 188 -3.31 3.24 -5.21
CA THR A 188 -3.08 3.08 -6.65
C THR A 188 -1.60 2.87 -6.93
N PRO A 189 -1.18 1.63 -7.29
CA PRO A 189 0.20 1.36 -7.64
C PRO A 189 0.55 1.91 -9.04
N GLY A 190 1.84 2.20 -9.25
CA GLY A 190 2.38 2.52 -10.59
C GLY A 190 2.19 3.96 -11.05
N ILE A 191 1.89 4.91 -10.16
CA ILE A 191 1.84 6.33 -10.52
C ILE A 191 3.27 6.86 -10.66
N ARG A 192 3.57 7.45 -11.82
CA ARG A 192 4.89 8.03 -12.16
C ARG A 192 4.72 9.50 -12.55
N PRO A 193 5.62 10.39 -12.09
CA PRO A 193 5.60 11.80 -12.50
C PRO A 193 5.83 11.95 -14.01
N GLU A 194 5.21 12.95 -14.63
CA GLU A 194 5.13 13.20 -16.08
C GLU A 194 6.44 13.39 -16.86
N ARG A 195 7.60 13.05 -16.40
CA ARG A 195 8.86 13.30 -17.12
C ARG A 195 9.62 12.03 -17.49
N ARG A 196 9.13 11.32 -18.55
CA ARG A 196 10.00 10.70 -19.57
C ARG A 196 9.19 10.18 -20.77
N ARG A 197 9.34 10.84 -21.93
CA ARG A 197 9.05 10.26 -23.24
C ARG A 197 10.03 9.09 -23.45
N GLY A 198 9.53 7.86 -23.58
CA GLY A 198 10.33 6.76 -24.10
C GLY A 198 10.13 5.35 -23.52
N TRP A 199 9.27 5.14 -22.54
CA TRP A 199 9.00 3.77 -22.07
C TRP A 199 7.56 3.33 -22.38
N ARG A 200 7.46 2.22 -23.10
CA ARG A 200 6.21 1.56 -23.45
C ARG A 200 5.75 0.72 -22.25
N SER A 201 4.93 1.24 -21.40
CA SER A 201 4.10 0.44 -20.51
C SER A 201 2.99 1.30 -19.90
N ALA A 202 1.74 0.86 -20.11
CA ALA A 202 0.45 1.27 -19.55
C ALA A 202 0.16 2.78 -19.39
N PRO A 203 -1.09 3.22 -19.57
CA PRO A 203 -1.45 4.63 -19.59
C PRO A 203 -1.13 5.30 -18.26
N HIS A 204 -0.32 6.35 -18.36
CA HIS A 204 0.10 7.19 -17.24
C HIS A 204 -1.06 8.08 -16.80
N HIS A 205 -1.47 7.99 -15.54
CA HIS A 205 -2.25 9.04 -14.92
C HIS A 205 -1.32 10.04 -14.27
N ASP A 206 -1.57 11.31 -14.55
CA ASP A 206 -0.98 12.45 -13.89
C ASP A 206 -1.27 12.40 -12.37
N THR A 207 -0.25 12.67 -11.56
CA THR A 207 -0.39 12.77 -10.10
C THR A 207 -1.39 13.83 -9.65
N SER A 208 -1.71 14.79 -10.52
CA SER A 208 -2.70 15.85 -10.25
C SER A 208 -4.15 15.39 -10.23
N SER A 209 -4.48 14.21 -10.81
CA SER A 209 -5.84 13.69 -10.87
C SER A 209 -6.25 12.81 -9.68
N GLY A 210 -5.33 12.55 -8.73
CA GLY A 210 -5.53 11.64 -7.62
C GLY A 210 -5.80 12.29 -6.27
N SER A 211 -6.68 13.29 -6.19
CA SER A 211 -6.87 14.14 -5.00
C SER A 211 -7.58 13.51 -3.79
N SER A 212 -7.80 12.21 -3.73
CA SER A 212 -8.46 11.56 -2.57
C SER A 212 -8.13 10.09 -2.38
N GLY A 213 -6.85 9.74 -2.39
CA GLY A 213 -6.37 8.37 -2.14
C GLY A 213 -4.87 8.32 -1.97
N TRP A 214 -4.37 7.20 -1.46
CA TRP A 214 -2.93 6.96 -1.32
C TRP A 214 -2.33 6.63 -2.68
N CYS A 215 -1.31 7.38 -3.07
CA CYS A 215 -0.56 7.16 -4.30
C CYS A 215 0.57 6.17 -4.04
N GLY A 216 0.43 4.95 -4.53
CA GLY A 216 1.53 4.00 -4.52
C GLY A 216 2.53 4.32 -5.62
N LEU A 217 3.67 4.89 -5.26
CA LEU A 217 4.81 4.93 -6.16
C LEU A 217 5.52 3.58 -6.09
N TYR A 218 5.56 2.87 -7.21
CA TYR A 218 6.60 1.86 -7.36
C TYR A 218 7.92 2.63 -7.41
N GLY A 219 8.73 2.51 -6.36
CA GLY A 219 10.15 2.80 -6.45
C GLY A 219 10.70 1.84 -7.48
N ASP A 220 10.77 2.27 -8.73
CA ASP A 220 11.70 1.67 -9.66
C ASP A 220 13.03 1.59 -8.92
N ARG A 221 13.73 0.47 -9.06
CA ARG A 221 15.03 0.22 -8.45
C ARG A 221 15.86 1.50 -8.50
N ALA A 222 16.66 1.77 -7.49
CA ALA A 222 17.55 2.95 -7.50
C ALA A 222 18.35 3.11 -8.81
N SER A 223 18.51 2.02 -9.59
CA SER A 223 19.02 1.99 -10.96
C SER A 223 18.18 2.78 -11.98
N ASP A 224 16.89 3.01 -11.73
CA ASP A 224 16.02 3.73 -12.66
C ASP A 224 16.06 5.25 -12.44
N TYR A 225 16.81 5.70 -11.42
CA TYR A 225 17.13 7.11 -11.17
C TYR A 225 18.64 7.39 -11.25
N PRO A 226 19.34 7.02 -12.33
CA PRO A 226 20.78 7.29 -12.46
C PRO A 226 21.02 8.80 -12.39
N GLY A 227 21.74 9.23 -11.37
CA GLY A 227 22.13 10.64 -11.19
C GLY A 227 21.12 11.55 -10.48
N ARG A 228 20.04 11.03 -9.89
CA ARG A 228 19.09 11.85 -9.11
C ARG A 228 19.14 11.52 -7.61
N ASN A 229 19.11 12.60 -6.81
CA ASN A 229 18.93 12.52 -5.38
C ASN A 229 17.48 12.04 -5.09
N PRO A 230 17.25 10.89 -4.43
CA PRO A 230 15.92 10.38 -4.12
C PRO A 230 15.06 11.36 -3.31
N ALA A 231 15.66 12.10 -2.39
CA ALA A 231 14.97 13.11 -1.60
C ALA A 231 14.40 14.23 -2.48
N LEU A 232 15.17 14.69 -3.47
CA LEU A 232 14.71 15.72 -4.40
C LEU A 232 13.59 15.21 -5.30
N ALA A 233 13.66 13.96 -5.77
CA ALA A 233 12.60 13.35 -6.56
C ALA A 233 11.29 13.25 -5.74
N LEU A 234 11.37 12.82 -4.49
CA LEU A 234 10.23 12.71 -3.59
C LEU A 234 9.62 14.08 -3.25
N GLN A 235 10.47 15.10 -3.05
CA GLN A 235 10.02 16.47 -2.84
C GLN A 235 9.27 17.02 -4.07
N GLN A 236 9.76 16.75 -5.29
CA GLN A 236 9.07 17.15 -6.53
C GLN A 236 7.70 16.46 -6.67
N ILE A 237 7.60 15.18 -6.28
CA ILE A 237 6.34 14.45 -6.29
C ILE A 237 5.37 15.07 -5.29
N ASN A 238 5.77 15.25 -4.04
CA ASN A 238 4.94 15.87 -3.02
C ASN A 238 4.46 17.26 -3.45
N HIS A 239 5.34 18.06 -4.03
CA HIS A 239 4.97 19.37 -4.57
C HIS A 239 3.92 19.27 -5.69
N SER A 240 4.05 18.29 -6.59
CA SER A 240 3.10 18.09 -7.71
C SER A 240 1.70 17.71 -7.26
N ILE A 241 1.55 17.12 -6.07
CA ILE A 241 0.26 16.76 -5.46
C ILE A 241 -0.21 17.77 -4.40
N GLY A 242 0.44 18.94 -4.33
CA GLY A 242 0.02 20.04 -3.46
C GLY A 242 0.51 19.95 -2.00
N ILE A 243 1.41 19.01 -1.69
CA ILE A 243 2.04 18.91 -0.37
C ILE A 243 3.33 19.76 -0.37
N VAL A 244 3.31 20.85 0.37
CA VAL A 244 4.48 21.72 0.57
C VAL A 244 4.97 21.52 2.00
N HIS A 245 6.12 20.87 2.16
CA HIS A 245 6.83 20.84 3.43
C HIS A 245 7.61 22.16 3.57
N GLY A 246 7.23 22.98 4.53
CA GLY A 246 7.93 24.21 4.88
C GLY A 246 9.26 23.95 5.60
#